data_4b79feea5accc1226f2cd8556a133dbc
#
_entry.id   4b79feea5accc1226f2cd8556a133dbc
#
_cell.length_a   1.000
_cell.length_b   1.000
_cell.length_c   1.000
_cell.angle_alpha   90.00
_cell.angle_beta   90.00
_cell.angle_gamma   90.00
#
_symmetry.space_group_name_H-M   'P 1'
#
loop_
_entity.id
_entity.type
_entity.pdbx_description
1 polymer ?
#
loop_
_entity_poly.entity_id
_entity_poly.type
_entity_poly.pdbx_seq_one_letter_code
_entity_poly.pdbx_strand_id
1 'polypeptide(L)'
;MKAPIVELGGDGTVRAGGWHVPNKVINFDLRHPAELGASGAAIYAAALDMIAWAEEHGFVRVTFGEHHQSPDGYIPCPLVMAAAVGGRTSRIRVRISVLLAPLYDPVRLAEEIAVADLCLQGRLDVGMGVGYVEDDFNAFDADYHQRGPHLEWLVPFLRRAWTGEPFEFRGTTVRVTPRPVQDPMPIHLGGGARASIDRAARLADGFFAPAMQQPWEYYRKACQRLGKPDPGEWPRRGPIFLWVTTGDKDAAWERLAPHIRHQIDSYGGWTKDGLGRPDGPFVPTRDIESLSQGGAYAVLDPDEAVALANGLGPDGELHLNPLLAGIDPAYAWEMLQSVEKHVLPHLDA
;
A
#
# COMPACT_ATOMS: atom_id res chain seq x y z
N MET A 1 17.66 -28.41 -2.94
CA MET A 1 16.92 -27.97 -1.75
C MET A 1 15.50 -27.62 -2.22
N LYS A 2 14.46 -28.21 -1.62
CA LYS A 2 13.06 -27.90 -1.99
C LYS A 2 12.75 -26.51 -1.44
N ALA A 3 12.20 -25.63 -2.28
CA ALA A 3 11.68 -24.34 -1.84
C ALA A 3 10.60 -24.54 -0.75
N PRO A 4 10.54 -23.71 0.29
CA PRO A 4 9.50 -23.81 1.30
C PRO A 4 8.12 -23.56 0.66
N ILE A 5 7.16 -24.38 1.06
CA ILE A 5 5.75 -24.22 0.66
C ILE A 5 5.25 -22.96 1.37
N VAL A 6 4.84 -21.97 0.58
CA VAL A 6 4.22 -20.75 1.08
C VAL A 6 2.75 -21.05 1.30
N GLU A 7 2.30 -21.17 2.54
CA GLU A 7 0.89 -21.22 2.87
C GLU A 7 0.35 -19.78 3.04
N LEU A 8 -0.69 -19.47 2.29
CA LEU A 8 -1.43 -18.21 2.46
C LEU A 8 -2.36 -18.33 3.67
N GLY A 9 -2.15 -17.52 4.68
CA GLY A 9 -3.17 -17.32 5.71
C GLY A 9 -4.42 -16.66 5.09
N GLY A 10 -5.62 -16.97 5.61
CA GLY A 10 -6.90 -16.46 5.10
C GLY A 10 -7.07 -14.93 5.14
N ASP A 11 -6.05 -14.19 5.56
CA ASP A 11 -5.96 -12.73 5.64
C ASP A 11 -4.99 -12.12 4.62
N GLY A 12 -4.44 -12.93 3.70
CA GLY A 12 -3.43 -12.52 2.73
C GLY A 12 -2.05 -12.32 3.35
N THR A 13 -1.81 -12.78 4.57
CA THR A 13 -0.48 -12.85 5.16
C THR A 13 0.25 -14.09 4.67
N VAL A 14 1.48 -13.92 4.24
CA VAL A 14 2.39 -15.03 3.89
C VAL A 14 2.95 -15.57 5.21
N ARG A 15 2.46 -16.72 5.68
CA ARG A 15 3.08 -17.43 6.80
C ARG A 15 4.27 -18.23 6.28
N ALA A 16 5.45 -17.68 6.41
CA ALA A 16 6.67 -18.45 6.28
C ALA A 16 6.90 -19.23 7.57
N GLY A 17 6.92 -20.56 7.49
CA GLY A 17 7.20 -21.40 8.66
C GLY A 17 8.61 -21.13 9.20
N GLY A 18 8.72 -20.75 10.45
CA GLY A 18 9.94 -20.84 11.25
C GLY A 18 10.80 -19.58 11.39
N TRP A 19 10.37 -18.41 10.93
CA TRP A 19 11.14 -17.16 11.07
C TRP A 19 10.60 -16.31 12.23
N HIS A 20 11.50 -15.84 13.10
CA HIS A 20 11.17 -14.95 14.23
C HIS A 20 11.24 -13.45 13.86
N VAL A 21 11.31 -13.10 12.58
CA VAL A 21 11.51 -11.75 12.06
C VAL A 21 10.23 -11.17 11.44
N PRO A 22 10.02 -9.83 11.50
CA PRO A 22 8.85 -9.20 10.93
C PRO A 22 8.83 -9.29 9.39
N ASN A 23 7.63 -9.19 8.81
CA ASN A 23 7.47 -9.05 7.38
C ASN A 23 8.08 -7.72 6.90
N LYS A 24 9.03 -7.78 6.00
CA LYS A 24 9.65 -6.58 5.39
C LYS A 24 8.78 -6.10 4.23
N VAL A 25 8.41 -4.82 4.24
CA VAL A 25 7.53 -4.18 3.25
C VAL A 25 8.20 -2.91 2.74
N ILE A 26 8.16 -2.71 1.42
CA ILE A 26 8.63 -1.47 0.81
C ILE A 26 7.44 -0.73 0.18
N ASN A 27 7.37 0.60 0.38
CA ASN A 27 6.24 1.41 -0.06
C ASN A 27 6.72 2.55 -0.96
N PHE A 28 5.89 2.93 -1.94
CA PHE A 28 6.19 4.03 -2.83
C PHE A 28 4.93 4.85 -3.12
N ASP A 29 5.04 6.16 -2.99
CA ASP A 29 4.04 7.14 -3.44
C ASP A 29 4.38 7.71 -4.83
N LEU A 30 5.62 7.54 -5.28
CA LEU A 30 6.20 7.99 -6.55
C LEU A 30 6.08 9.50 -6.81
N ARG A 31 5.80 10.28 -5.77
CA ARG A 31 5.79 11.74 -5.84
C ARG A 31 7.16 12.28 -6.23
N HIS A 32 7.13 13.39 -6.94
CA HIS A 32 8.32 14.11 -7.38
C HIS A 32 8.04 15.62 -7.43
N PRO A 33 7.76 16.22 -6.27
CA PRO A 33 7.47 17.66 -6.23
C PRO A 33 8.64 18.45 -6.80
N ALA A 34 8.32 19.38 -7.71
CA ALA A 34 9.35 20.11 -8.49
C ALA A 34 10.30 20.90 -7.59
N GLU A 35 9.80 21.43 -6.47
CA GLU A 35 10.57 22.19 -5.48
C GLU A 35 11.59 21.34 -4.71
N LEU A 36 11.44 20.01 -4.68
CA LEU A 36 12.37 19.09 -4.02
C LEU A 36 13.36 18.43 -4.99
N GLY A 37 13.24 18.71 -6.29
CA GLY A 37 14.31 18.54 -7.28
C GLY A 37 14.42 17.19 -7.97
N ALA A 38 13.71 16.15 -7.54
CA ALA A 38 13.75 14.85 -8.21
C ALA A 38 12.88 14.84 -9.48
N SER A 39 13.39 14.24 -10.57
CA SER A 39 12.59 14.04 -11.78
C SER A 39 11.70 12.80 -11.68
N GLY A 40 10.47 12.87 -12.21
CA GLY A 40 9.57 11.73 -12.23
C GLY A 40 10.20 10.48 -12.88
N ALA A 41 10.88 10.63 -14.01
CA ALA A 41 11.54 9.52 -14.68
C ALA A 41 12.61 8.84 -13.80
N ALA A 42 13.39 9.61 -13.04
CA ALA A 42 14.38 9.08 -12.12
C ALA A 42 13.73 8.33 -10.93
N ILE A 43 12.63 8.88 -10.37
CA ILE A 43 11.89 8.26 -9.27
C ILE A 43 11.29 6.91 -9.70
N TYR A 44 10.63 6.85 -10.88
CA TYR A 44 10.04 5.60 -11.37
C TYR A 44 11.09 4.54 -11.70
N ALA A 45 12.21 4.92 -12.33
CA ALA A 45 13.30 4.00 -12.61
C ALA A 45 13.91 3.45 -11.30
N ALA A 46 14.23 4.34 -10.35
CA ALA A 46 14.79 3.95 -9.07
C ALA A 46 13.85 3.05 -8.26
N ALA A 47 12.54 3.33 -8.27
CA ALA A 47 11.56 2.49 -7.59
C ALA A 47 11.56 1.05 -8.12
N LEU A 48 11.61 0.85 -9.45
CA LEU A 48 11.68 -0.49 -10.04
C LEU A 48 12.96 -1.23 -9.65
N ASP A 49 14.10 -0.53 -9.61
CA ASP A 49 15.39 -1.12 -9.19
C ASP A 49 15.37 -1.46 -7.69
N MET A 50 14.83 -0.58 -6.84
CA MET A 50 14.69 -0.80 -5.39
C MET A 50 13.71 -1.94 -5.07
N ILE A 51 12.67 -2.15 -5.88
CA ILE A 51 11.75 -3.27 -5.71
C ILE A 51 12.44 -4.60 -6.05
N ALA A 52 13.26 -4.64 -7.11
CA ALA A 52 14.06 -5.81 -7.45
C ALA A 52 15.06 -6.12 -6.32
N TRP A 53 15.78 -5.11 -5.83
CA TRP A 53 16.64 -5.23 -4.65
C TRP A 53 15.87 -5.75 -3.43
N ALA A 54 14.68 -5.22 -3.15
CA ALA A 54 13.86 -5.64 -2.02
C ALA A 54 13.47 -7.13 -2.11
N GLU A 55 13.13 -7.62 -3.33
CA GLU A 55 12.88 -9.05 -3.56
C GLU A 55 14.09 -9.92 -3.22
N GLU A 56 15.28 -9.48 -3.63
CA GLU A 56 16.54 -10.21 -3.37
C GLU A 56 16.85 -10.25 -1.86
N HIS A 57 16.42 -9.25 -1.10
CA HIS A 57 16.64 -9.11 0.34
C HIS A 57 15.46 -9.60 1.19
N GLY A 58 14.56 -10.41 0.60
CA GLY A 58 13.49 -11.09 1.33
C GLY A 58 12.35 -10.18 1.77
N PHE A 59 12.14 -9.04 1.13
CA PHE A 59 10.91 -8.27 1.30
C PHE A 59 9.74 -9.04 0.70
N VAL A 60 8.67 -9.15 1.45
CA VAL A 60 7.51 -9.96 1.06
C VAL A 60 6.55 -9.19 0.15
N ARG A 61 6.58 -7.85 0.23
CA ARG A 61 5.59 -7.01 -0.44
C ARG A 61 6.11 -5.63 -0.79
N VAL A 62 5.68 -5.13 -1.97
CA VAL A 62 5.67 -3.71 -2.31
C VAL A 62 4.24 -3.17 -2.26
N THR A 63 4.08 -1.91 -1.82
CA THR A 63 2.76 -1.26 -1.73
C THR A 63 2.74 0.04 -2.51
N PHE A 64 1.66 0.25 -3.27
CA PHE A 64 1.32 1.50 -3.94
C PHE A 64 -0.05 2.00 -3.49
N GLY A 65 -0.25 3.32 -3.46
CA GLY A 65 -1.55 3.95 -3.37
C GLY A 65 -2.05 4.41 -4.73
N GLU A 66 -3.12 5.25 -4.74
CA GLU A 66 -3.62 5.95 -5.92
C GLU A 66 -4.16 7.31 -5.52
N HIS A 67 -3.73 8.35 -6.21
CA HIS A 67 -4.31 9.69 -6.18
C HIS A 67 -4.21 10.33 -7.55
N HIS A 68 -5.19 11.15 -7.89
CA HIS A 68 -5.25 11.85 -9.16
C HIS A 68 -5.04 13.35 -8.99
N GLN A 69 -4.77 14.04 -10.09
CA GLN A 69 -4.59 15.50 -10.15
C GLN A 69 -3.61 16.09 -9.12
N SER A 70 -2.79 15.24 -8.48
CA SER A 70 -1.80 15.69 -7.52
C SER A 70 -0.67 16.43 -8.24
N PRO A 71 -0.41 17.70 -7.92
CA PRO A 71 0.59 18.51 -8.64
C PRO A 71 2.02 17.99 -8.45
N ASP A 72 2.24 17.14 -7.44
CA ASP A 72 3.51 16.50 -7.13
C ASP A 72 3.70 15.15 -7.83
N GLY A 73 2.76 14.75 -8.71
CA GLY A 73 2.84 13.51 -9.48
C GLY A 73 2.65 12.24 -8.67
N TYR A 74 1.89 12.27 -7.55
CA TYR A 74 1.50 11.03 -6.88
C TYR A 74 1.00 9.99 -7.89
N ILE A 75 1.40 8.73 -7.73
CA ILE A 75 1.08 7.68 -8.71
C ILE A 75 -0.44 7.59 -9.01
N PRO A 76 -0.86 7.85 -10.27
CA PRO A 76 -2.28 7.81 -10.64
C PRO A 76 -2.70 6.47 -11.26
N CYS A 77 -1.75 5.60 -11.63
CA CYS A 77 -2.02 4.36 -12.36
C CYS A 77 -1.26 3.17 -11.71
N PRO A 78 -1.66 2.74 -10.51
CA PRO A 78 -0.92 1.72 -9.77
C PRO A 78 -0.95 0.34 -10.46
N LEU A 79 -1.97 0.01 -11.26
CA LEU A 79 -2.02 -1.24 -12.04
C LEU A 79 -0.95 -1.31 -13.13
N VAL A 80 -0.64 -0.18 -13.78
CA VAL A 80 0.45 -0.09 -14.77
C VAL A 80 1.80 -0.35 -14.09
N MET A 81 2.02 0.26 -12.92
CA MET A 81 3.25 0.04 -12.14
C MET A 81 3.33 -1.40 -11.63
N ALA A 82 2.23 -1.99 -11.21
CA ALA A 82 2.17 -3.39 -10.79
C ALA A 82 2.60 -4.34 -11.93
N ALA A 83 2.13 -4.12 -13.15
CA ALA A 83 2.57 -4.89 -14.32
C ALA A 83 4.07 -4.71 -14.61
N ALA A 84 4.61 -3.49 -14.49
CA ALA A 84 6.04 -3.23 -14.64
C ALA A 84 6.89 -3.97 -13.60
N VAL A 85 6.43 -4.01 -12.33
CA VAL A 85 7.06 -4.82 -11.26
C VAL A 85 7.03 -6.30 -11.62
N GLY A 86 5.93 -6.81 -12.21
CA GLY A 86 5.83 -8.18 -12.67
C GLY A 86 6.90 -8.59 -13.68
N GLY A 87 7.30 -7.64 -14.53
CA GLY A 87 8.40 -7.85 -15.50
C GLY A 87 9.83 -7.85 -14.89
N ARG A 88 9.98 -7.41 -13.65
CA ARG A 88 11.28 -7.28 -12.95
C ARG A 88 11.45 -8.26 -11.79
N THR A 89 10.37 -8.90 -11.33
CA THR A 89 10.34 -9.70 -10.09
C THR A 89 9.59 -11.01 -10.28
N SER A 90 9.82 -11.96 -9.40
CA SER A 90 9.24 -13.30 -9.48
C SER A 90 8.60 -13.80 -8.17
N ARG A 91 8.85 -13.14 -7.03
CA ARG A 91 8.41 -13.58 -5.69
C ARG A 91 7.66 -12.50 -4.92
N ILE A 92 8.15 -11.26 -4.91
CA ILE A 92 7.55 -10.16 -4.15
C ILE A 92 6.10 -9.92 -4.59
N ARG A 93 5.18 -9.80 -3.64
CA ARG A 93 3.78 -9.46 -3.93
C ARG A 93 3.63 -7.95 -4.14
N VAL A 94 2.69 -7.57 -4.97
CA VAL A 94 2.32 -6.17 -5.17
C VAL A 94 0.95 -5.92 -4.54
N ARG A 95 0.88 -4.98 -3.61
CA ARG A 95 -0.36 -4.53 -2.99
C ARG A 95 -0.71 -3.13 -3.48
N ILE A 96 -1.95 -2.97 -3.95
CA ILE A 96 -2.53 -1.65 -4.18
C ILE A 96 -3.41 -1.31 -2.98
N SER A 97 -3.06 -0.26 -2.25
CA SER A 97 -3.74 0.12 -1.01
C SER A 97 -3.95 1.63 -0.92
N VAL A 98 -5.02 2.12 -1.59
CA VAL A 98 -6.11 1.42 -2.27
C VAL A 98 -6.27 1.96 -3.68
N LEU A 99 -6.83 1.14 -4.58
CA LEU A 99 -7.31 1.57 -5.88
C LEU A 99 -8.63 2.34 -5.72
N LEU A 100 -8.80 3.47 -6.40
CA LEU A 100 -10.01 4.28 -6.35
C LEU A 100 -11.07 3.72 -7.33
N ALA A 101 -11.55 2.52 -7.04
CA ALA A 101 -12.35 1.71 -7.95
C ALA A 101 -13.60 2.42 -8.55
N PRO A 102 -14.30 3.35 -7.85
CA PRO A 102 -15.41 4.08 -8.44
C PRO A 102 -15.06 5.03 -9.59
N LEU A 103 -13.78 5.32 -9.82
CA LEU A 103 -13.33 6.17 -10.93
C LEU A 103 -13.14 5.41 -12.26
N TYR A 104 -13.28 4.09 -12.24
CA TYR A 104 -13.02 3.24 -13.40
C TYR A 104 -14.30 2.78 -14.09
N ASP A 105 -14.24 2.61 -15.42
CA ASP A 105 -15.23 1.78 -16.11
C ASP A 105 -15.08 0.32 -15.63
N PRO A 106 -16.16 -0.35 -15.23
CA PRO A 106 -16.07 -1.65 -14.57
C PRO A 106 -15.53 -2.77 -15.47
N VAL A 107 -15.81 -2.73 -16.78
CA VAL A 107 -15.27 -3.72 -17.73
C VAL A 107 -13.76 -3.52 -17.87
N ARG A 108 -13.35 -2.27 -18.07
CA ARG A 108 -11.95 -1.90 -18.20
C ARG A 108 -11.15 -2.23 -16.94
N LEU A 109 -11.70 -1.95 -15.77
CA LEU A 109 -11.08 -2.30 -14.49
C LEU A 109 -10.88 -3.81 -14.34
N ALA A 110 -11.91 -4.60 -14.70
CA ALA A 110 -11.81 -6.06 -14.62
C ALA A 110 -10.70 -6.63 -15.53
N GLU A 111 -10.56 -6.07 -16.75
CA GLU A 111 -9.51 -6.43 -17.70
C GLU A 111 -8.12 -6.02 -17.19
N GLU A 112 -7.96 -4.80 -16.70
CA GLU A 112 -6.67 -4.28 -16.21
C GLU A 112 -6.16 -5.04 -14.99
N ILE A 113 -7.04 -5.37 -14.04
CA ILE A 113 -6.68 -6.20 -12.88
C ILE A 113 -6.26 -7.60 -13.34
N ALA A 114 -7.00 -8.21 -14.27
CA ALA A 114 -6.65 -9.54 -14.78
C ALA A 114 -5.29 -9.54 -15.49
N VAL A 115 -5.01 -8.54 -16.33
CA VAL A 115 -3.72 -8.42 -17.02
C VAL A 115 -2.58 -8.16 -16.03
N ALA A 116 -2.78 -7.29 -15.04
CA ALA A 116 -1.77 -7.04 -14.00
C ALA A 116 -1.47 -8.32 -13.18
N ASP A 117 -2.50 -9.09 -12.83
CA ASP A 117 -2.34 -10.36 -12.12
C ASP A 117 -1.61 -11.42 -12.97
N LEU A 118 -1.86 -11.47 -14.28
CA LEU A 118 -1.11 -12.32 -15.21
C LEU A 118 0.37 -11.92 -15.29
N CYS A 119 0.67 -10.62 -15.41
CA CYS A 119 2.05 -10.12 -15.39
C CYS A 119 2.77 -10.46 -14.08
N LEU A 120 2.04 -10.45 -12.98
CA LEU A 120 2.52 -10.78 -11.64
C LEU A 120 2.44 -12.28 -11.32
N GLN A 121 1.89 -13.11 -12.20
CA GLN A 121 1.76 -14.56 -11.99
C GLN A 121 1.04 -14.90 -10.66
N GLY A 122 -0.07 -14.20 -10.37
CA GLY A 122 -0.88 -14.42 -9.17
C GLY A 122 -0.36 -13.73 -7.90
N ARG A 123 0.52 -12.74 -8.02
CA ARG A 123 1.09 -12.00 -6.89
C ARG A 123 0.46 -10.61 -6.66
N LEU A 124 -0.69 -10.35 -7.24
CA LEU A 124 -1.41 -9.09 -7.07
C LEU A 124 -2.38 -9.16 -5.89
N ASP A 125 -2.28 -8.19 -4.97
CA ASP A 125 -3.25 -7.95 -3.89
C ASP A 125 -3.96 -6.62 -4.16
N VAL A 126 -5.22 -6.68 -4.62
CA VAL A 126 -5.98 -5.47 -4.90
C VAL A 126 -6.85 -5.09 -3.71
N GLY A 127 -6.53 -3.95 -3.10
CA GLY A 127 -7.41 -3.26 -2.18
C GLY A 127 -8.14 -2.13 -2.90
N MET A 128 -9.46 -2.08 -2.78
CA MET A 128 -10.28 -1.04 -3.39
C MET A 128 -10.84 -0.12 -2.32
N GLY A 129 -10.85 1.18 -2.62
CA GLY A 129 -11.43 2.22 -1.78
C GLY A 129 -12.49 3.01 -2.51
N VAL A 130 -13.29 3.75 -1.74
CA VAL A 130 -14.31 4.64 -2.32
C VAL A 130 -13.75 5.99 -2.77
N GLY A 131 -12.52 6.35 -2.37
CA GLY A 131 -12.00 7.70 -2.57
C GLY A 131 -12.59 8.72 -1.58
N TYR A 132 -11.92 9.87 -1.44
CA TYR A 132 -12.35 10.94 -0.54
C TYR A 132 -12.02 12.36 -1.04
N VAL A 133 -11.32 12.48 -2.16
CA VAL A 133 -11.02 13.76 -2.81
C VAL A 133 -12.07 14.00 -3.89
N GLU A 134 -12.94 15.00 -3.69
CA GLU A 134 -14.07 15.26 -4.59
C GLU A 134 -13.60 15.70 -5.99
N ASP A 135 -12.51 16.44 -6.06
CA ASP A 135 -11.93 16.88 -7.34
C ASP A 135 -11.48 15.72 -8.23
N ASP A 136 -11.04 14.59 -7.65
CA ASP A 136 -10.74 13.39 -8.42
C ASP A 136 -12.00 12.91 -9.16
N PHE A 137 -13.17 12.91 -8.49
CA PHE A 137 -14.44 12.48 -9.10
C PHE A 137 -14.90 13.43 -10.20
N ASN A 138 -14.75 14.73 -9.99
CA ASN A 138 -15.09 15.75 -10.99
C ASN A 138 -14.28 15.57 -12.28
N ALA A 139 -12.98 15.23 -12.17
CA ALA A 139 -12.12 15.03 -13.34
C ALA A 139 -12.48 13.77 -14.15
N PHE A 140 -13.07 12.77 -13.51
CA PHE A 140 -13.46 11.51 -14.15
C PHE A 140 -14.96 11.43 -14.48
N ASP A 141 -15.71 12.55 -14.35
CA ASP A 141 -17.17 12.59 -14.54
C ASP A 141 -17.90 11.52 -13.70
N ALA A 142 -17.40 11.27 -12.49
CA ALA A 142 -17.93 10.28 -11.57
C ALA A 142 -18.70 10.94 -10.41
N ASP A 143 -19.82 10.34 -10.00
CA ASP A 143 -20.62 10.88 -8.91
C ASP A 143 -19.99 10.57 -7.54
N TYR A 144 -19.41 11.60 -6.91
CA TYR A 144 -18.80 11.50 -5.58
C TYR A 144 -19.76 10.97 -4.52
N HIS A 145 -21.04 11.33 -4.59
CA HIS A 145 -22.04 10.89 -3.60
C HIS A 145 -22.48 9.44 -3.79
N GLN A 146 -22.30 8.88 -4.99
CA GLN A 146 -22.59 7.49 -5.31
C GLN A 146 -21.38 6.55 -5.15
N ARG A 147 -20.21 7.03 -4.74
CA ARG A 147 -18.98 6.22 -4.64
C ARG A 147 -19.11 4.98 -3.76
N GLY A 148 -19.88 5.06 -2.67
CA GLY A 148 -20.14 3.92 -1.79
C GLY A 148 -21.04 2.86 -2.42
N PRO A 149 -22.28 3.21 -2.82
CA PRO A 149 -23.17 2.31 -3.58
C PRO A 149 -22.52 1.73 -4.84
N HIS A 150 -21.74 2.54 -5.57
CA HIS A 150 -21.01 2.08 -6.76
C HIS A 150 -20.02 0.95 -6.40
N LEU A 151 -19.22 1.12 -5.36
CA LEU A 151 -18.28 0.06 -4.93
C LEU A 151 -19.02 -1.19 -4.46
N GLU A 152 -20.16 -1.06 -3.79
CA GLU A 152 -21.00 -2.21 -3.40
C GLU A 152 -21.53 -3.01 -4.60
N TRP A 153 -21.88 -2.32 -5.65
CA TRP A 153 -22.28 -2.93 -6.90
C TRP A 153 -21.10 -3.52 -7.68
N LEU A 154 -19.97 -2.84 -7.67
CA LEU A 154 -18.78 -3.21 -8.44
C LEU A 154 -18.15 -4.54 -7.97
N VAL A 155 -18.12 -4.81 -6.67
CA VAL A 155 -17.53 -6.05 -6.13
C VAL A 155 -18.15 -7.31 -6.72
N PRO A 156 -19.49 -7.53 -6.69
CA PRO A 156 -20.10 -8.69 -7.35
C PRO A 156 -19.96 -8.68 -8.88
N PHE A 157 -19.91 -7.49 -9.51
CA PHE A 157 -19.64 -7.37 -10.94
C PHE A 157 -18.28 -7.95 -11.29
N LEU A 158 -17.22 -7.55 -10.59
CA LEU A 158 -15.85 -8.03 -10.82
C LEU A 158 -15.74 -9.54 -10.62
N ARG A 159 -16.34 -10.08 -9.56
CA ARG A 159 -16.38 -11.55 -9.34
C ARG A 159 -17.02 -12.29 -10.52
N ARG A 160 -18.11 -11.75 -11.06
CA ARG A 160 -18.77 -12.31 -12.23
C ARG A 160 -17.92 -12.15 -13.49
N ALA A 161 -17.34 -10.98 -13.71
CA ALA A 161 -16.51 -10.70 -14.87
C ALA A 161 -15.32 -11.67 -14.97
N TRP A 162 -14.65 -11.96 -13.87
CA TRP A 162 -13.47 -12.85 -13.83
C TRP A 162 -13.80 -14.34 -13.99
N THR A 163 -15.09 -14.75 -14.05
CA THR A 163 -15.43 -16.11 -14.47
C THR A 163 -15.07 -16.37 -15.93
N GLY A 164 -14.97 -15.31 -16.75
CA GLY A 164 -14.78 -15.40 -18.20
C GLY A 164 -16.04 -15.80 -18.97
N GLU A 165 -17.17 -16.02 -18.28
CA GLU A 165 -18.44 -16.34 -18.91
C GLU A 165 -19.14 -15.07 -19.40
N PRO A 166 -19.86 -15.15 -20.54
CA PRO A 166 -20.64 -14.01 -21.03
C PRO A 166 -21.76 -13.61 -20.06
N PHE A 167 -22.04 -12.30 -19.99
CA PHE A 167 -23.17 -11.79 -19.22
C PHE A 167 -23.68 -10.46 -19.80
N GLU A 168 -24.94 -10.15 -19.49
CA GLU A 168 -25.57 -8.90 -19.95
C GLU A 168 -25.09 -7.72 -19.08
N PHE A 169 -24.65 -6.66 -19.76
CA PHE A 169 -24.25 -5.39 -19.15
C PHE A 169 -24.52 -4.23 -20.09
N ARG A 170 -25.18 -3.17 -19.61
CA ARG A 170 -25.54 -1.97 -20.40
C ARG A 170 -26.25 -2.29 -21.72
N GLY A 171 -27.13 -3.31 -21.72
CA GLY A 171 -27.92 -3.72 -22.90
C GLY A 171 -27.12 -4.47 -23.97
N THR A 172 -25.95 -4.96 -23.66
CA THR A 172 -25.14 -5.79 -24.55
C THR A 172 -24.53 -6.97 -23.81
N THR A 173 -24.21 -8.04 -24.51
CA THR A 173 -23.49 -9.18 -23.96
C THR A 173 -22.00 -8.84 -23.90
N VAL A 174 -21.41 -8.86 -22.72
CA VAL A 174 -19.98 -8.67 -22.50
C VAL A 174 -19.30 -9.94 -22.01
N ARG A 175 -18.02 -10.07 -22.32
CA ARG A 175 -17.15 -11.12 -21.78
C ARG A 175 -15.80 -10.49 -21.42
N VAL A 176 -15.33 -10.67 -20.20
CA VAL A 176 -14.03 -10.22 -19.76
C VAL A 176 -13.00 -11.33 -19.96
N THR A 177 -11.99 -11.04 -20.75
CA THR A 177 -10.84 -11.92 -21.02
C THR A 177 -9.58 -11.07 -21.24
N PRO A 178 -8.40 -11.55 -20.80
CA PRO A 178 -8.13 -12.82 -20.14
C PRO A 178 -8.69 -12.90 -18.72
N ARG A 179 -8.75 -14.10 -18.15
CA ARG A 179 -9.03 -14.27 -16.70
C ARG A 179 -7.76 -14.01 -15.89
N PRO A 180 -7.87 -13.57 -14.62
CA PRO A 180 -6.72 -13.53 -13.72
C PRO A 180 -6.13 -14.92 -13.47
N VAL A 181 -4.89 -14.99 -12.99
CA VAL A 181 -4.26 -16.25 -12.54
C VAL A 181 -4.94 -16.76 -11.27
N GLN A 182 -5.22 -15.83 -10.34
CA GLN A 182 -5.89 -16.15 -9.09
C GLN A 182 -7.34 -16.48 -9.32
N ASP A 183 -7.82 -17.65 -8.86
CA ASP A 183 -9.21 -18.11 -9.03
C ASP A 183 -9.71 -18.77 -7.72
N PRO A 184 -10.56 -18.11 -6.92
CA PRO A 184 -11.07 -16.74 -7.15
C PRO A 184 -10.01 -15.64 -6.93
N MET A 185 -10.12 -14.55 -7.69
CA MET A 185 -9.31 -13.35 -7.46
C MET A 185 -9.73 -12.69 -6.15
N PRO A 186 -8.83 -12.55 -5.16
CA PRO A 186 -9.16 -11.94 -3.88
C PRO A 186 -9.49 -10.45 -4.02
N ILE A 187 -10.56 -10.00 -3.39
CA ILE A 187 -10.95 -8.59 -3.31
C ILE A 187 -10.81 -8.14 -1.87
N HIS A 188 -9.93 -7.16 -1.64
CA HIS A 188 -9.82 -6.46 -0.38
C HIS A 188 -10.49 -5.09 -0.49
N LEU A 189 -11.10 -4.62 0.58
CA LEU A 189 -11.60 -3.25 0.64
C LEU A 189 -10.85 -2.46 1.72
N GLY A 190 -10.67 -1.17 1.48
CA GLY A 190 -9.99 -0.26 2.42
C GLY A 190 -10.86 0.91 2.84
N GLY A 191 -10.40 1.63 3.86
CA GLY A 191 -11.01 2.86 4.34
C GLY A 191 -11.13 2.93 5.86
N GLY A 192 -11.20 4.15 6.41
CA GLY A 192 -11.26 4.40 7.86
C GLY A 192 -12.66 4.69 8.39
N ALA A 193 -13.64 4.99 7.54
CA ALA A 193 -15.02 5.26 7.95
C ALA A 193 -15.78 3.97 8.27
N ARG A 194 -16.69 4.01 9.27
CA ARG A 194 -17.50 2.84 9.65
C ARG A 194 -18.22 2.20 8.47
N ALA A 195 -18.83 3.01 7.60
CA ALA A 195 -19.53 2.51 6.42
C ALA A 195 -18.59 1.72 5.47
N SER A 196 -17.32 2.15 5.31
CA SER A 196 -16.32 1.42 4.52
C SER A 196 -15.93 0.11 5.18
N ILE A 197 -15.78 0.09 6.50
CA ILE A 197 -15.43 -1.10 7.27
C ILE A 197 -16.57 -2.13 7.23
N ASP A 198 -17.82 -1.69 7.46
CA ASP A 198 -18.99 -2.58 7.37
C ASP A 198 -19.17 -3.14 5.95
N ARG A 199 -18.86 -2.35 4.91
CA ARG A 199 -18.84 -2.81 3.52
C ARG A 199 -17.78 -3.89 3.30
N ALA A 200 -16.56 -3.68 3.80
CA ALA A 200 -15.50 -4.68 3.73
C ALA A 200 -15.92 -5.98 4.42
N ALA A 201 -16.47 -5.91 5.62
CA ALA A 201 -16.94 -7.09 6.35
C ALA A 201 -18.04 -7.85 5.61
N ARG A 202 -18.93 -7.16 4.88
CA ARG A 202 -20.02 -7.81 4.12
C ARG A 202 -19.54 -8.44 2.80
N LEU A 203 -18.72 -7.73 2.03
CA LEU A 203 -18.51 -7.98 0.60
C LEU A 203 -17.13 -8.51 0.25
N ALA A 204 -16.10 -8.18 1.04
CA ALA A 204 -14.72 -8.47 0.71
C ALA A 204 -14.22 -9.79 1.31
N ASP A 205 -13.10 -10.26 0.75
CA ASP A 205 -12.34 -11.38 1.27
C ASP A 205 -11.41 -10.92 2.41
N GLY A 206 -11.05 -9.61 2.46
CA GLY A 206 -10.26 -9.04 3.52
C GLY A 206 -10.36 -7.51 3.58
N PHE A 207 -9.66 -6.93 4.55
CA PHE A 207 -9.70 -5.49 4.83
C PHE A 207 -8.29 -4.90 4.92
N PHE A 208 -8.00 -3.89 4.12
CA PHE A 208 -6.80 -3.09 4.24
C PHE A 208 -7.08 -1.88 5.13
N ALA A 209 -6.83 -2.06 6.42
CA ALA A 209 -7.01 -0.99 7.38
C ALA A 209 -5.99 0.13 7.13
N PRO A 210 -6.39 1.40 7.33
CA PRO A 210 -5.42 2.48 7.41
C PRO A 210 -4.44 2.22 8.57
N ALA A 211 -3.34 2.97 8.62
CA ALA A 211 -2.26 2.78 9.61
C ALA A 211 -2.69 3.07 11.07
N MET A 212 -3.85 2.55 11.48
CA MET A 212 -4.43 2.71 12.82
C MET A 212 -5.11 1.41 13.25
N GLN A 213 -4.97 1.06 14.53
CA GLN A 213 -5.52 -0.18 15.09
C GLN A 213 -7.07 -0.15 15.20
N GLN A 214 -7.65 0.99 15.56
CA GLN A 214 -9.09 1.12 15.82
C GLN A 214 -10.00 0.66 14.65
N PRO A 215 -9.72 1.01 13.37
CA PRO A 215 -10.46 0.47 12.22
C PRO A 215 -10.42 -1.04 12.10
N TRP A 216 -9.27 -1.66 12.42
CA TRP A 216 -9.13 -3.11 12.41
C TRP A 216 -9.96 -3.80 13.49
N GLU A 217 -9.93 -3.30 14.70
CA GLU A 217 -10.76 -3.81 15.80
C GLU A 217 -12.26 -3.71 15.49
N TYR A 218 -12.67 -2.61 14.84
CA TYR A 218 -14.04 -2.48 14.38
C TYR A 218 -14.39 -3.49 13.27
N TYR A 219 -13.47 -3.73 12.35
CA TYR A 219 -13.62 -4.75 11.30
C TYR A 219 -13.76 -6.16 11.90
N ARG A 220 -12.91 -6.55 12.85
CA ARG A 220 -13.03 -7.83 13.59
C ARG A 220 -14.42 -8.01 14.20
N LYS A 221 -14.90 -6.99 14.92
CA LYS A 221 -16.24 -6.98 15.50
C LYS A 221 -17.34 -7.07 14.44
N ALA A 222 -17.15 -6.45 13.28
CA ALA A 222 -18.10 -6.55 12.17
C ALA A 222 -18.13 -7.96 11.57
N CYS A 223 -16.98 -8.60 11.37
CA CYS A 223 -16.89 -10.00 10.95
C CYS A 223 -17.60 -10.93 11.93
N GLN A 224 -17.35 -10.76 13.24
CA GLN A 224 -18.01 -11.55 14.28
C GLN A 224 -19.54 -11.44 14.23
N ARG A 225 -20.08 -10.20 14.08
CA ARG A 225 -21.53 -9.98 13.95
C ARG A 225 -22.14 -10.67 12.72
N LEU A 226 -21.35 -10.87 11.68
CA LEU A 226 -21.75 -11.53 10.43
C LEU A 226 -21.49 -13.05 10.42
N GLY A 227 -20.96 -13.60 11.51
CA GLY A 227 -20.60 -15.02 11.58
C GLY A 227 -19.43 -15.41 10.67
N LYS A 228 -18.59 -14.44 10.27
CA LYS A 228 -17.38 -14.69 9.49
C LYS A 228 -16.22 -15.08 10.39
N PRO A 229 -15.19 -15.77 9.87
CA PRO A 229 -13.96 -16.06 10.60
C PRO A 229 -13.34 -14.80 11.22
N ASP A 230 -12.70 -14.95 12.37
CA ASP A 230 -11.91 -13.85 12.97
C ASP A 230 -10.69 -13.57 12.07
N PRO A 231 -10.50 -12.33 11.59
CA PRO A 231 -9.34 -11.99 10.77
C PRO A 231 -8.03 -11.90 11.56
N GLY A 232 -8.06 -12.20 12.86
CA GLY A 232 -6.87 -12.14 13.70
C GLY A 232 -6.61 -10.80 14.36
N GLU A 233 -5.49 -10.69 15.05
CA GLU A 233 -5.08 -9.44 15.71
C GLU A 233 -4.50 -8.43 14.69
N TRP A 234 -4.50 -7.16 15.08
CA TRP A 234 -3.83 -6.13 14.32
C TRP A 234 -2.31 -6.40 14.29
N PRO A 235 -1.69 -6.55 13.11
CA PRO A 235 -0.25 -6.75 13.06
C PRO A 235 0.47 -5.53 13.64
N ARG A 236 1.47 -5.76 14.47
CA ARG A 236 2.34 -4.69 14.97
C ARG A 236 3.04 -4.06 13.77
N ARG A 237 3.07 -2.73 13.72
CA ARG A 237 3.73 -1.99 12.64
C ARG A 237 4.75 -1.04 13.22
N GLY A 238 5.87 -0.92 12.52
CA GLY A 238 6.82 0.14 12.73
C GLY A 238 6.27 1.51 12.32
N PRO A 239 7.11 2.54 12.35
CA PRO A 239 6.78 3.88 11.85
C PRO A 239 6.26 3.81 10.41
N ILE A 240 5.45 4.79 10.01
CA ILE A 240 4.98 4.95 8.61
C ILE A 240 6.17 5.23 7.70
N PHE A 241 7.13 6.00 8.21
CA PHE A 241 8.39 6.31 7.55
C PHE A 241 9.55 5.97 8.49
N LEU A 242 10.43 5.12 8.00
CA LEU A 242 11.67 4.73 8.67
C LEU A 242 12.85 5.04 7.78
N TRP A 243 13.81 5.78 8.31
CA TRP A 243 15.11 6.03 7.71
C TRP A 243 16.22 5.47 8.60
N VAL A 244 17.17 4.76 8.01
CA VAL A 244 18.31 4.21 8.74
C VAL A 244 19.59 4.89 8.26
N THR A 245 20.37 5.44 9.19
CA THR A 245 21.62 6.11 8.90
C THR A 245 22.75 5.67 9.82
N THR A 246 23.95 5.54 9.28
CA THR A 246 25.20 5.38 10.06
C THR A 246 25.88 6.72 10.34
N GLY A 247 25.33 7.82 9.82
CA GLY A 247 25.81 9.18 10.01
C GLY A 247 25.08 9.92 11.13
N ASP A 248 25.19 11.25 11.08
CA ASP A 248 24.51 12.12 12.02
C ASP A 248 23.00 12.11 11.78
N LYS A 249 22.22 11.76 12.83
CA LYS A 249 20.76 11.70 12.76
C LYS A 249 20.11 13.07 12.61
N ASP A 250 20.68 14.11 13.18
CA ASP A 250 20.14 15.47 13.09
C ASP A 250 20.29 16.00 11.66
N ALA A 251 21.45 15.79 11.05
CA ALA A 251 21.67 16.12 9.64
C ALA A 251 20.75 15.33 8.71
N ALA A 252 20.47 14.05 9.01
CA ALA A 252 19.50 13.26 8.26
C ALA A 252 18.08 13.82 8.42
N TRP A 253 17.66 14.20 9.63
CA TRP A 253 16.38 14.85 9.88
C TRP A 253 16.21 16.16 9.11
N GLU A 254 17.24 17.03 9.12
CA GLU A 254 17.22 18.29 8.37
C GLU A 254 16.99 18.04 6.86
N ARG A 255 17.66 17.02 6.31
CA ARG A 255 17.54 16.66 4.89
C ARG A 255 16.18 16.05 4.55
N LEU A 256 15.58 15.26 5.43
CA LEU A 256 14.32 14.55 5.21
C LEU A 256 13.07 15.39 5.54
N ALA A 257 13.19 16.36 6.44
CA ALA A 257 12.07 17.16 6.91
C ALA A 257 11.25 17.85 5.79
N PRO A 258 11.84 18.39 4.72
CA PRO A 258 11.06 18.94 3.60
C PRO A 258 10.14 17.91 2.94
N HIS A 259 10.62 16.70 2.72
CA HIS A 259 9.86 15.59 2.10
C HIS A 259 8.72 15.10 3.03
N ILE A 260 9.02 14.94 4.31
CA ILE A 260 8.04 14.53 5.32
C ILE A 260 6.93 15.59 5.45
N ARG A 261 7.29 16.88 5.51
CA ARG A 261 6.31 17.97 5.55
C ARG A 261 5.45 18.03 4.31
N HIS A 262 6.04 17.85 3.12
CA HIS A 262 5.30 17.79 1.88
C HIS A 262 4.23 16.68 1.91
N GLN A 263 4.59 15.49 2.38
CA GLN A 263 3.63 14.39 2.55
C GLN A 263 2.51 14.78 3.52
N ILE A 264 2.86 15.31 4.69
CA ILE A 264 1.88 15.68 5.72
C ILE A 264 0.93 16.77 5.20
N ASP A 265 1.45 17.80 4.55
CA ASP A 265 0.67 18.92 4.04
C ASP A 265 -0.28 18.47 2.91
N SER A 266 0.18 17.58 2.02
CA SER A 266 -0.63 17.03 0.94
C SER A 266 -1.80 16.21 1.49
N TYR A 267 -1.55 15.24 2.37
CA TYR A 267 -2.61 14.45 2.99
C TYR A 267 -3.51 15.31 3.89
N GLY A 268 -2.93 16.27 4.63
CA GLY A 268 -3.69 17.22 5.43
C GLY A 268 -4.61 18.12 4.60
N GLY A 269 -4.17 18.52 3.40
CA GLY A 269 -4.98 19.25 2.43
C GLY A 269 -6.19 18.46 1.96
N TRP A 270 -5.96 17.21 1.54
CA TRP A 270 -7.04 16.33 1.09
C TRP A 270 -8.05 15.96 2.17
N THR A 271 -7.63 15.85 3.43
CA THR A 271 -8.52 15.47 4.54
C THR A 271 -9.35 16.64 5.10
N LYS A 272 -8.95 17.88 4.88
CA LYS A 272 -9.73 19.07 5.30
C LYS A 272 -11.11 19.13 4.66
N ASP A 273 -11.21 18.69 3.40
CA ASP A 273 -12.45 18.78 2.62
C ASP A 273 -13.30 17.50 2.70
N GLY A 274 -12.77 16.40 3.23
CA GLY A 274 -13.46 15.11 3.18
C GLY A 274 -13.65 14.34 4.48
N LEU A 275 -12.71 14.29 5.41
CA LEU A 275 -12.79 13.38 6.56
C LEU A 275 -12.27 13.94 7.90
N GLY A 276 -11.81 15.21 7.94
CA GLY A 276 -11.52 15.97 9.15
C GLY A 276 -11.10 15.15 10.39
N ARG A 277 -10.02 14.38 10.33
CA ARG A 277 -9.53 13.66 11.50
C ARG A 277 -8.32 14.35 12.09
N PRO A 278 -8.46 15.03 13.23
CA PRO A 278 -7.34 15.67 13.93
C PRO A 278 -6.37 14.66 14.56
N ASP A 279 -6.69 13.38 14.55
CA ASP A 279 -6.01 12.30 15.26
C ASP A 279 -5.32 11.27 14.33
N GLY A 280 -5.19 11.59 13.04
CA GLY A 280 -4.45 10.76 12.08
C GLY A 280 -2.94 11.05 12.09
N PRO A 281 -2.13 10.22 11.41
CA PRO A 281 -0.67 10.37 11.35
C PRO A 281 -0.21 11.61 10.56
N PHE A 282 -1.11 12.28 9.87
CA PHE A 282 -0.85 13.46 9.03
C PHE A 282 -1.33 14.76 9.69
N VAL A 283 -1.05 14.90 10.99
CA VAL A 283 -1.30 16.16 11.69
C VAL A 283 -0.22 17.15 11.30
N PRO A 284 -0.56 18.34 10.78
CA PRO A 284 0.42 19.35 10.41
C PRO A 284 1.27 19.74 11.63
N THR A 285 2.54 19.37 11.60
CA THR A 285 3.56 19.82 12.54
C THR A 285 4.72 20.34 11.74
N ARG A 286 5.35 21.42 12.22
CA ARG A 286 6.37 22.15 11.44
C ARG A 286 7.77 22.02 11.99
N ASP A 287 7.94 21.57 13.22
CA ASP A 287 9.24 21.40 13.83
C ASP A 287 9.68 19.93 13.81
N ILE A 288 10.98 19.72 13.67
CA ILE A 288 11.59 18.38 13.59
C ILE A 288 11.42 17.62 14.91
N GLU A 289 11.44 18.31 16.04
CA GLU A 289 11.27 17.69 17.34
C GLU A 289 9.90 17.03 17.47
N SER A 290 8.83 17.73 17.10
CA SER A 290 7.47 17.16 17.08
C SER A 290 7.33 16.01 16.10
N LEU A 291 7.98 16.05 14.94
CA LEU A 291 7.99 14.94 13.97
C LEU A 291 8.66 13.69 14.55
N SER A 292 9.82 13.86 15.18
CA SER A 292 10.60 12.76 15.76
C SER A 292 9.93 12.12 16.98
N GLN A 293 9.22 12.92 17.78
CA GLN A 293 8.51 12.44 18.98
C GLN A 293 7.15 11.81 18.65
N GLY A 294 6.57 12.09 17.48
CA GLY A 294 5.24 11.61 17.09
C GLY A 294 5.15 10.12 16.77
N GLY A 295 6.27 9.42 16.65
CA GLY A 295 6.34 7.96 16.42
C GLY A 295 5.92 7.50 15.02
N ALA A 296 5.36 8.39 14.18
CA ALA A 296 4.97 8.07 12.80
C ALA A 296 6.16 8.11 11.83
N TYR A 297 7.17 8.93 12.14
CA TYR A 297 8.40 9.11 11.38
C TYR A 297 9.58 8.84 12.28
N ALA A 298 10.57 8.11 11.79
CA ALA A 298 11.75 7.78 12.58
C ALA A 298 13.04 7.85 11.73
N VAL A 299 14.09 8.42 12.30
CA VAL A 299 15.46 8.33 11.81
C VAL A 299 16.25 7.60 12.88
N LEU A 300 16.71 6.41 12.57
CA LEU A 300 17.34 5.49 13.48
C LEU A 300 18.77 5.17 13.05
N ASP A 301 19.63 4.86 13.99
CA ASP A 301 20.85 4.13 13.70
C ASP A 301 20.55 2.62 13.47
N PRO A 302 21.52 1.85 12.97
CA PRO A 302 21.31 0.43 12.70
C PRO A 302 20.88 -0.39 13.92
N ASP A 303 21.45 -0.16 15.09
CA ASP A 303 21.15 -0.91 16.32
C ASP A 303 19.71 -0.63 16.79
N GLU A 304 19.29 0.63 16.75
CA GLU A 304 17.91 1.04 17.02
C GLU A 304 16.92 0.40 16.02
N ALA A 305 17.29 0.35 14.73
CA ALA A 305 16.46 -0.25 13.69
C ALA A 305 16.31 -1.77 13.87
N VAL A 306 17.38 -2.48 14.27
CA VAL A 306 17.36 -3.90 14.64
C VAL A 306 16.47 -4.11 15.85
N ALA A 307 16.63 -3.28 16.91
CA ALA A 307 15.80 -3.38 18.12
C ALA A 307 14.32 -3.15 17.82
N LEU A 308 14.00 -2.15 16.98
CA LEU A 308 12.64 -1.92 16.50
C LEU A 308 12.08 -3.14 15.77
N ALA A 309 12.81 -3.68 14.79
CA ALA A 309 12.36 -4.81 13.98
C ALA A 309 12.11 -6.06 14.84
N ASN A 310 13.03 -6.39 15.75
CA ASN A 310 12.86 -7.51 16.68
C ASN A 310 11.67 -7.32 17.61
N GLY A 311 11.38 -6.09 18.03
CA GLY A 311 10.23 -5.74 18.86
C GLY A 311 8.87 -5.91 18.16
N LEU A 312 8.84 -5.90 16.82
CA LEU A 312 7.61 -6.14 16.04
C LEU A 312 7.18 -7.62 16.07
N GLY A 313 8.13 -8.54 16.17
CA GLY A 313 7.88 -9.98 16.17
C GLY A 313 7.50 -10.53 14.79
N PRO A 314 7.26 -11.85 14.68
CA PRO A 314 7.10 -12.55 13.40
C PRO A 314 5.84 -12.17 12.63
N ASP A 315 4.81 -11.74 13.31
CA ASP A 315 3.55 -11.28 12.67
C ASP A 315 3.54 -9.76 12.45
N GLY A 316 4.65 -9.07 12.76
CA GLY A 316 4.78 -7.63 12.58
C GLY A 316 5.17 -7.25 11.16
N GLU A 317 5.08 -5.96 10.86
CA GLU A 317 5.46 -5.39 9.56
C GLU A 317 6.49 -4.26 9.74
N LEU A 318 7.68 -4.42 9.15
CA LEU A 318 8.69 -3.37 9.05
C LEU A 318 8.56 -2.67 7.70
N HIS A 319 8.23 -1.40 7.71
CA HIS A 319 7.97 -0.61 6.52
C HIS A 319 9.14 0.30 6.18
N LEU A 320 9.59 0.29 4.91
CA LEU A 320 10.51 1.26 4.34
C LEU A 320 9.82 2.08 3.25
N ASN A 321 10.10 3.39 3.21
CA ASN A 321 9.62 4.34 2.19
C ASN A 321 10.78 5.14 1.61
N PRO A 322 11.67 4.52 0.81
CA PRO A 322 12.96 5.15 0.44
C PRO A 322 12.82 6.40 -0.41
N LEU A 323 11.77 6.50 -1.23
CA LEU A 323 11.53 7.62 -2.14
C LEU A 323 10.38 8.53 -1.70
N LEU A 324 10.05 8.55 -0.39
CA LEU A 324 8.96 9.36 0.15
C LEU A 324 8.99 10.81 -0.38
N ALA A 325 7.88 11.23 -1.01
CA ALA A 325 7.72 12.60 -1.51
C ALA A 325 8.94 13.11 -2.30
N GLY A 326 9.54 12.27 -3.16
CA GLY A 326 10.61 12.66 -4.05
C GLY A 326 11.99 12.76 -3.40
N ILE A 327 12.27 12.00 -2.34
CA ILE A 327 13.65 11.84 -1.83
C ILE A 327 14.56 11.43 -2.98
N ASP A 328 15.72 12.10 -3.08
CA ASP A 328 16.71 11.83 -4.11
C ASP A 328 17.09 10.35 -4.17
N PRO A 329 17.03 9.70 -5.34
CA PRO A 329 17.32 8.28 -5.48
C PRO A 329 18.71 7.85 -4.98
N ALA A 330 19.73 8.68 -5.14
CA ALA A 330 21.06 8.33 -4.67
C ALA A 330 21.09 8.28 -3.14
N TYR A 331 20.45 9.24 -2.49
CA TYR A 331 20.34 9.27 -1.01
C TYR A 331 19.47 8.11 -0.49
N ALA A 332 18.41 7.76 -1.20
CA ALA A 332 17.59 6.60 -0.86
C ALA A 332 18.39 5.29 -0.96
N TRP A 333 19.26 5.15 -1.97
CA TRP A 333 20.16 4.01 -2.08
C TRP A 333 21.20 3.95 -0.95
N GLU A 334 21.75 5.07 -0.49
CA GLU A 334 22.63 5.09 0.69
C GLU A 334 21.93 4.48 1.92
N MET A 335 20.65 4.82 2.13
CA MET A 335 19.84 4.25 3.21
C MET A 335 19.63 2.75 3.02
N LEU A 336 19.24 2.29 1.82
CA LEU A 336 19.01 0.87 1.55
C LEU A 336 20.30 0.04 1.72
N GLN A 337 21.45 0.56 1.30
CA GLN A 337 22.76 -0.07 1.53
C GLN A 337 23.10 -0.13 3.02
N SER A 338 22.75 0.89 3.80
CA SER A 338 22.90 0.85 5.26
C SER A 338 22.04 -0.24 5.88
N VAL A 339 20.78 -0.36 5.45
CA VAL A 339 19.86 -1.43 5.89
C VAL A 339 20.42 -2.81 5.52
N GLU A 340 20.85 -2.99 4.26
CA GLU A 340 21.42 -4.25 3.77
C GLU A 340 22.62 -4.70 4.61
N LYS A 341 23.54 -3.79 4.85
CA LYS A 341 24.82 -4.10 5.49
C LYS A 341 24.73 -4.23 7.01
N HIS A 342 23.87 -3.44 7.66
CA HIS A 342 23.91 -3.27 9.10
C HIS A 342 22.63 -3.68 9.83
N VAL A 343 21.51 -3.89 9.11
CA VAL A 343 20.22 -4.28 9.73
C VAL A 343 19.84 -5.70 9.35
N LEU A 344 19.72 -5.99 8.04
CA LEU A 344 19.21 -7.28 7.57
C LEU A 344 19.99 -8.50 8.11
N PRO A 345 21.33 -8.50 8.22
CA PRO A 345 22.06 -9.64 8.76
C PRO A 345 21.73 -9.99 10.21
N HIS A 346 21.15 -9.03 10.95
CA HIS A 346 20.77 -9.20 12.35
C HIS A 346 19.28 -9.54 12.53
N LEU A 347 18.48 -9.53 11.43
CA LEU A 347 17.09 -9.95 11.45
C LEU A 347 16.90 -11.41 11.04
N ASP A 348 17.81 -11.98 10.27
CA ASP A 348 17.73 -13.34 9.73
C ASP A 348 18.46 -14.37 10.60
N ALA A 349 18.89 -14.02 11.82
CA ALA A 349 19.65 -14.84 12.75
C ALA A 349 18.80 -15.64 13.74
#